data_9bcc0645d9d6fc952db7dd4ff9f93fd1
#
_entry.id   9bcc0645d9d6fc952db7dd4ff9f93fd1
#
_cell.length_a   1.000
_cell.length_b   1.000
_cell.length_c   1.000
_cell.angle_alpha   90.00
_cell.angle_beta   90.00
_cell.angle_gamma   90.00
#
_symmetry.space_group_name_H-M   'P 1'
#
loop_
_entity.id
_entity.type
_entity.pdbx_description
1 polymer ?
#
loop_
_entity_poly.entity_id
_entity_poly.type
_entity_poly.pdbx_seq_one_letter_code
_entity_poly.pdbx_strand_id
1 'polypeptide(L)'
;MQQPTINRTRLFYASCIALIVTAMTFAIRAGILSELGAKFNLTDTELGWINSMAFLGFPIAMIIGGPLCDIVGMGRLLIIAFFSHILGLLLTIFAGGFWTLFISTFFVGFANGMVEAACNPLVTAMYTTQKTKMLNRFHMWFPGGLVIGGLVSYFLQQAGIGWQVQIATMLVPAVIYGVMFLGQKFPQTERVASGVSNAEMLKACRSGLYLLMIFCMFLSATTELGTNQWIAKIMENTT
;
A
#
# COMPACT_ATOMS: atom_id res chain seq x y z
N MET A 1 32.49 12.68 -12.74
CA MET A 1 31.53 11.60 -13.07
C MET A 1 30.15 12.21 -13.21
N GLN A 2 29.56 12.18 -14.40
CA GLN A 2 28.16 12.68 -14.59
C GLN A 2 27.23 11.84 -13.74
N GLN A 3 26.47 12.48 -12.85
CA GLN A 3 25.40 11.77 -12.13
C GLN A 3 24.44 11.18 -13.15
N PRO A 4 24.07 9.90 -13.02
CA PRO A 4 23.18 9.26 -13.96
C PRO A 4 21.84 10.00 -13.99
N THR A 5 21.38 10.36 -15.18
CA THR A 5 20.12 11.10 -15.36
C THR A 5 18.95 10.28 -14.83
N ILE A 6 18.32 10.78 -13.75
CA ILE A 6 17.14 10.18 -13.11
C ILE A 6 15.90 10.65 -13.86
N ASN A 7 15.11 9.75 -14.36
CA ASN A 7 13.81 10.09 -14.99
C ASN A 7 12.75 10.36 -13.91
N ARG A 8 12.74 11.59 -13.38
CA ARG A 8 11.85 12.02 -12.29
C ARG A 8 10.38 11.88 -12.65
N THR A 9 10.00 12.18 -13.88
CA THR A 9 8.61 12.09 -14.34
C THR A 9 8.11 10.65 -14.32
N ARG A 10 8.88 9.72 -14.89
CA ARG A 10 8.52 8.29 -14.92
C ARG A 10 8.46 7.71 -13.50
N LEU A 11 9.42 8.00 -12.65
CA LEU A 11 9.45 7.53 -11.26
C LEU A 11 8.27 8.09 -10.45
N PHE A 12 7.92 9.36 -10.64
CA PHE A 12 6.78 9.97 -9.95
C PHE A 12 5.45 9.32 -10.35
N TYR A 13 5.19 9.14 -11.64
CA TYR A 13 3.95 8.49 -12.09
C TYR A 13 3.91 7.01 -11.70
N ALA A 14 5.03 6.30 -11.76
CA ALA A 14 5.12 4.92 -11.26
C ALA A 14 4.76 4.84 -9.77
N SER A 15 5.26 5.77 -8.95
CA SER A 15 4.91 5.89 -7.53
C SER A 15 3.41 6.15 -7.34
N CYS A 16 2.81 7.05 -8.13
CA CYS A 16 1.38 7.33 -8.06
C CYS A 16 0.54 6.09 -8.40
N ILE A 17 0.92 5.33 -9.43
CA ILE A 17 0.23 4.09 -9.80
C ILE A 17 0.38 3.01 -8.71
N ALA A 18 1.57 2.87 -8.12
CA ALA A 18 1.77 1.96 -7.00
C ALA A 18 0.88 2.32 -5.79
N LEU A 19 0.71 3.61 -5.51
CA LEU A 19 -0.18 4.09 -4.46
C LEU A 19 -1.67 3.86 -4.79
N ILE A 20 -2.06 4.00 -6.07
CA ILE A 20 -3.40 3.64 -6.54
C ILE A 20 -3.67 2.15 -6.30
N VAL A 21 -2.71 1.25 -6.61
CA VAL A 21 -2.85 -0.19 -6.32
C VAL A 21 -3.05 -0.41 -4.83
N THR A 22 -2.23 0.21 -3.99
CA THR A 22 -2.37 0.18 -2.52
C THR A 22 -3.79 0.54 -2.09
N ALA A 23 -4.32 1.66 -2.57
CA ALA A 23 -5.68 2.12 -2.23
C ALA A 23 -6.78 1.19 -2.77
N MET A 24 -6.65 0.73 -4.02
CA MET A 24 -7.61 -0.22 -4.61
C MET A 24 -7.70 -1.52 -3.81
N THR A 25 -6.59 -1.99 -3.21
CA THR A 25 -6.62 -3.21 -2.38
C THR A 25 -7.53 -3.05 -1.15
N PHE A 26 -7.60 -1.87 -0.56
CA PHE A 26 -8.54 -1.58 0.54
C PHE A 26 -9.99 -1.48 0.04
N ALA A 27 -10.24 -0.72 -1.02
CA ALA A 27 -11.59 -0.48 -1.52
C ALA A 27 -12.24 -1.75 -2.08
N ILE A 28 -11.55 -2.51 -2.94
CA ILE A 28 -12.09 -3.72 -3.54
C ILE A 28 -12.30 -4.79 -2.47
N ARG A 29 -11.36 -4.94 -1.51
CA ARG A 29 -11.53 -5.89 -0.42
C ARG A 29 -12.78 -5.58 0.42
N ALA A 30 -13.00 -4.31 0.77
CA ALA A 30 -14.20 -3.92 1.49
C ALA A 30 -15.48 -4.27 0.70
N GLY A 31 -15.47 -4.07 -0.61
CA GLY A 31 -16.61 -4.35 -1.49
C GLY A 31 -16.94 -5.84 -1.64
N ILE A 32 -15.94 -6.73 -1.56
CA ILE A 32 -16.13 -8.20 -1.73
C ILE A 32 -16.25 -8.97 -0.41
N LEU A 33 -16.23 -8.29 0.73
CA LEU A 33 -16.13 -8.94 2.05
C LEU A 33 -17.26 -9.90 2.32
N SER A 34 -18.51 -9.48 2.05
CA SER A 34 -19.70 -10.31 2.21
C SER A 34 -19.69 -11.53 1.27
N GLU A 35 -19.26 -11.34 0.02
CA GLU A 35 -19.13 -12.43 -0.96
C GLU A 35 -18.12 -13.48 -0.52
N LEU A 36 -16.96 -13.06 0.01
CA LEU A 36 -15.96 -13.96 0.58
C LEU A 36 -16.49 -14.72 1.80
N GLY A 37 -17.23 -14.04 2.69
CA GLY A 37 -17.89 -14.64 3.83
C GLY A 37 -18.85 -15.75 3.42
N ALA A 38 -19.75 -15.48 2.49
CA ALA A 38 -20.69 -16.44 1.96
C ALA A 38 -20.01 -17.59 1.22
N LYS A 39 -19.00 -17.29 0.36
CA LYS A 39 -18.30 -18.30 -0.46
C LYS A 39 -17.56 -19.34 0.37
N PHE A 40 -16.90 -18.91 1.44
CA PHE A 40 -16.05 -19.77 2.27
C PHE A 40 -16.68 -20.12 3.63
N ASN A 41 -17.95 -19.74 3.82
CA ASN A 41 -18.71 -19.94 5.07
C ASN A 41 -17.94 -19.40 6.30
N LEU A 42 -17.43 -18.16 6.17
CA LEU A 42 -16.64 -17.50 7.21
C LEU A 42 -17.52 -16.65 8.12
N THR A 43 -17.25 -16.72 9.40
CA THR A 43 -17.84 -15.84 10.40
C THR A 43 -17.29 -14.41 10.30
N ASP A 44 -18.01 -13.43 10.85
CA ASP A 44 -17.53 -12.04 10.92
C ASP A 44 -16.21 -11.90 11.68
N THR A 45 -16.01 -12.75 12.69
CA THR A 45 -14.74 -12.80 13.44
C THR A 45 -13.58 -13.26 12.54
N GLU A 46 -13.79 -14.29 11.74
CA GLU A 46 -12.77 -14.79 10.80
C GLU A 46 -12.47 -13.76 9.70
N LEU A 47 -13.49 -13.09 9.16
CA LEU A 47 -13.31 -11.97 8.23
C LEU A 47 -12.54 -10.82 8.87
N GLY A 48 -12.79 -10.52 10.15
CA GLY A 48 -12.04 -9.56 10.94
C GLY A 48 -10.56 -9.94 11.07
N TRP A 49 -10.26 -11.21 11.36
CA TRP A 49 -8.88 -11.71 11.39
C TRP A 49 -8.18 -11.60 10.03
N ILE A 50 -8.86 -11.97 8.94
CA ILE A 50 -8.33 -11.83 7.58
C ILE A 50 -8.00 -10.36 7.29
N ASN A 51 -8.93 -9.43 7.57
CA ASN A 51 -8.70 -8.01 7.33
C ASN A 51 -7.60 -7.44 8.19
N SER A 52 -7.45 -7.90 9.44
CA SER A 52 -6.39 -7.45 10.34
C SER A 52 -4.99 -7.74 9.79
N MET A 53 -4.83 -8.73 8.92
CA MET A 53 -3.54 -9.06 8.30
C MET A 53 -3.04 -7.98 7.34
N ALA A 54 -3.94 -7.23 6.66
CA ALA A 54 -3.53 -6.08 5.87
C ALA A 54 -2.95 -4.98 6.77
N PHE A 55 -3.61 -4.74 7.91
CA PHE A 55 -3.17 -3.74 8.90
C PHE A 55 -1.94 -4.18 9.71
N LEU A 56 -1.67 -5.46 9.80
CA LEU A 56 -0.44 -5.98 10.43
C LEU A 56 0.73 -5.98 9.43
N GLY A 57 0.50 -6.41 8.20
CA GLY A 57 1.53 -6.45 7.15
C GLY A 57 2.08 -5.07 6.81
N PHE A 58 1.21 -4.06 6.77
CA PHE A 58 1.58 -2.68 6.44
C PHE A 58 2.62 -2.09 7.41
N PRO A 59 2.38 -1.99 8.73
CA PRO A 59 3.36 -1.42 9.65
C PRO A 59 4.62 -2.28 9.78
N ILE A 60 4.53 -3.61 9.70
CA ILE A 60 5.72 -4.48 9.66
C ILE A 60 6.60 -4.11 8.46
N ALA A 61 6.00 -3.95 7.28
CA ALA A 61 6.72 -3.53 6.09
C ALA A 61 7.34 -2.13 6.23
N MET A 62 6.63 -1.18 6.86
CA MET A 62 7.15 0.16 7.12
C MET A 62 8.33 0.16 8.08
N ILE A 63 8.23 -0.59 9.19
CA ILE A 63 9.28 -0.70 10.21
C ILE A 63 10.55 -1.33 9.63
N ILE A 64 10.39 -2.37 8.81
CA ILE A 64 11.53 -3.06 8.16
C ILE A 64 11.99 -2.26 6.94
N GLY A 65 11.07 -1.78 6.13
CA GLY A 65 11.33 -1.11 4.86
C GLY A 65 12.03 0.23 5.00
N GLY A 66 11.72 1.01 6.05
CA GLY A 66 12.38 2.29 6.29
C GLY A 66 13.91 2.16 6.39
N PRO A 67 14.45 1.41 7.37
CA PRO A 67 15.89 1.16 7.46
C PRO A 67 16.46 0.41 6.26
N LEU A 68 15.72 -0.55 5.71
CA LEU A 68 16.15 -1.34 4.56
C LEU A 68 16.27 -0.47 3.30
N CYS A 69 15.43 0.55 3.16
CA CYS A 69 15.47 1.53 2.08
C CYS A 69 16.84 2.23 1.97
N ASP A 70 17.43 2.55 3.13
CA ASP A 70 18.74 3.21 3.20
C ASP A 70 19.90 2.25 2.88
N ILE A 71 19.74 0.95 3.16
CA ILE A 71 20.78 -0.08 2.99
C ILE A 71 20.75 -0.64 1.56
N VAL A 72 19.58 -1.07 1.09
CA VAL A 72 19.46 -1.75 -0.21
C VAL A 72 19.01 -0.83 -1.34
N GLY A 73 18.46 0.34 -0.99
CA GLY A 73 17.96 1.35 -1.92
C GLY A 73 16.48 1.16 -2.28
N MET A 74 15.83 2.28 -2.63
CA MET A 74 14.40 2.37 -2.93
C MET A 74 13.96 1.43 -4.06
N GLY A 75 14.80 1.26 -5.10
CA GLY A 75 14.46 0.40 -6.24
C GLY A 75 14.27 -1.06 -5.86
N ARG A 76 15.11 -1.61 -4.95
CA ARG A 76 14.99 -3.00 -4.49
C ARG A 76 13.75 -3.19 -3.61
N LEU A 77 13.41 -2.20 -2.78
CA LEU A 77 12.17 -2.23 -2.01
C LEU A 77 10.95 -2.28 -2.92
N LEU A 78 10.93 -1.50 -4.00
CA LEU A 78 9.83 -1.48 -4.96
C LEU A 78 9.71 -2.80 -5.74
N ILE A 79 10.82 -3.50 -5.98
CA ILE A 79 10.79 -4.86 -6.53
C ILE A 79 10.15 -5.83 -5.52
N ILE A 80 10.52 -5.76 -4.24
CA ILE A 80 9.90 -6.57 -3.17
C ILE A 80 8.41 -6.27 -3.08
N ALA A 81 8.02 -4.99 -3.09
CA ALA A 81 6.63 -4.57 -3.08
C ALA A 81 5.84 -5.15 -4.27
N PHE A 82 6.41 -5.07 -5.47
CA PHE A 82 5.81 -5.61 -6.68
C PHE A 82 5.53 -7.11 -6.57
N PHE A 83 6.55 -7.89 -6.23
CA PHE A 83 6.37 -9.34 -6.10
C PHE A 83 5.43 -9.72 -4.98
N SER A 84 5.44 -8.98 -3.86
CA SER A 84 4.49 -9.19 -2.75
C SER A 84 3.05 -8.85 -3.16
N HIS A 85 2.82 -7.78 -3.94
CA HIS A 85 1.51 -7.47 -4.52
C HIS A 85 1.03 -8.59 -5.44
N ILE A 86 1.86 -8.99 -6.42
CA ILE A 86 1.50 -10.07 -7.36
C ILE A 86 1.18 -11.37 -6.62
N LEU A 87 2.05 -11.76 -5.67
CA LEU A 87 1.84 -12.96 -4.87
C LEU A 87 0.55 -12.88 -4.05
N GLY A 88 0.34 -11.78 -3.32
CA GLY A 88 -0.85 -11.58 -2.51
C GLY A 88 -2.15 -11.58 -3.32
N LEU A 89 -2.16 -10.90 -4.47
CA LEU A 89 -3.32 -10.86 -5.37
C LEU A 89 -3.60 -12.25 -5.97
N LEU A 90 -2.59 -12.97 -6.44
CA LEU A 90 -2.75 -14.33 -6.99
C LEU A 90 -3.23 -15.30 -5.91
N LEU A 91 -2.63 -15.28 -4.71
CA LEU A 91 -3.09 -16.11 -3.59
C LEU A 91 -4.54 -15.79 -3.20
N THR A 92 -4.98 -14.51 -3.32
CA THR A 92 -6.37 -14.16 -3.10
C THR A 92 -7.26 -14.73 -4.20
N ILE A 93 -6.92 -14.57 -5.47
CA ILE A 93 -7.70 -15.07 -6.62
C ILE A 93 -7.92 -16.59 -6.53
N PHE A 94 -6.89 -17.33 -6.14
CA PHE A 94 -6.92 -18.79 -6.00
C PHE A 94 -7.17 -19.26 -4.56
N ALA A 95 -7.77 -18.40 -3.72
CA ALA A 95 -8.02 -18.75 -2.33
C ALA A 95 -8.97 -19.96 -2.22
N GLY A 96 -8.61 -20.90 -1.36
CA GLY A 96 -9.42 -22.09 -1.03
C GLY A 96 -10.11 -22.01 0.34
N GLY A 97 -9.95 -20.91 1.10
CA GLY A 97 -10.55 -20.74 2.42
C GLY A 97 -9.79 -19.75 3.31
N PHE A 98 -10.08 -19.80 4.62
CA PHE A 98 -9.58 -18.88 5.63
C PHE A 98 -8.05 -18.66 5.57
N TRP A 99 -7.26 -19.72 5.66
CA TRP A 99 -5.79 -19.61 5.74
C TRP A 99 -5.15 -18.99 4.51
N THR A 100 -5.67 -19.31 3.31
CA THR A 100 -5.17 -18.72 2.07
C THR A 100 -5.49 -17.23 2.01
N LEU A 101 -6.70 -16.83 2.39
CA LEU A 101 -7.11 -15.43 2.49
C LEU A 101 -6.30 -14.68 3.55
N PHE A 102 -6.06 -15.29 4.70
CA PHE A 102 -5.29 -14.72 5.80
C PHE A 102 -3.86 -14.40 5.38
N ILE A 103 -3.17 -15.38 4.76
CA ILE A 103 -1.79 -15.23 4.28
C ILE A 103 -1.73 -14.24 3.09
N SER A 104 -2.65 -14.36 2.14
CA SER A 104 -2.69 -13.45 0.97
C SER A 104 -2.87 -12.00 1.38
N THR A 105 -3.74 -11.76 2.36
CA THR A 105 -4.01 -10.41 2.88
C THR A 105 -2.79 -9.82 3.58
N PHE A 106 -2.02 -10.64 4.30
CA PHE A 106 -0.75 -10.21 4.87
C PHE A 106 0.24 -9.76 3.79
N PHE A 107 0.41 -10.54 2.71
CA PHE A 107 1.30 -10.15 1.61
C PHE A 107 0.85 -8.88 0.90
N VAL A 108 -0.45 -8.68 0.72
CA VAL A 108 -1.00 -7.43 0.17
C VAL A 108 -0.68 -6.25 1.10
N GLY A 109 -0.95 -6.38 2.40
CA GLY A 109 -0.64 -5.34 3.38
C GLY A 109 0.87 -5.05 3.45
N PHE A 110 1.70 -6.09 3.41
CA PHE A 110 3.15 -5.95 3.39
C PHE A 110 3.64 -5.21 2.14
N ALA A 111 3.08 -5.54 0.97
CA ALA A 111 3.39 -4.84 -0.27
C ALA A 111 3.01 -3.36 -0.21
N ASN A 112 1.82 -3.04 0.32
CA ASN A 112 1.35 -1.67 0.53
C ASN A 112 2.32 -0.87 1.40
N GLY A 113 2.77 -1.45 2.53
CA GLY A 113 3.75 -0.81 3.40
C GLY A 113 5.13 -0.62 2.75
N MET A 114 5.59 -1.58 1.93
CA MET A 114 6.85 -1.43 1.17
C MET A 114 6.76 -0.34 0.09
N VAL A 115 5.61 -0.18 -0.57
CA VAL A 115 5.36 0.94 -1.50
C VAL A 115 5.53 2.27 -0.77
N GLU A 116 4.90 2.44 0.38
CA GLU A 116 4.98 3.67 1.18
C GLU A 116 6.41 3.92 1.70
N ALA A 117 7.07 2.88 2.22
CA ALA A 117 8.43 2.97 2.74
C ALA A 117 9.45 3.40 1.66
N ALA A 118 9.20 3.10 0.38
CA ALA A 118 10.08 3.44 -0.72
C ALA A 118 9.66 4.72 -1.47
N CYS A 119 8.35 4.91 -1.75
CA CYS A 119 7.87 6.02 -2.57
C CYS A 119 7.91 7.36 -1.85
N ASN A 120 7.66 7.41 -0.53
CA ASN A 120 7.75 8.65 0.25
C ASN A 120 9.16 9.26 0.19
N PRO A 121 10.24 8.54 0.56
CA PRO A 121 11.60 9.06 0.42
C PRO A 121 12.00 9.28 -1.05
N LEU A 122 11.47 8.51 -1.99
CA LEU A 122 11.74 8.71 -3.43
C LEU A 122 11.22 10.06 -3.90
N VAL A 123 9.98 10.42 -3.55
CA VAL A 123 9.37 11.70 -3.93
C VAL A 123 10.14 12.86 -3.30
N THR A 124 10.48 12.78 -2.01
CA THR A 124 11.25 13.85 -1.34
C THR A 124 12.65 14.01 -1.91
N ALA A 125 13.34 12.92 -2.20
CA ALA A 125 14.68 12.94 -2.79
C ALA A 125 14.71 13.51 -4.23
N MET A 126 13.64 13.29 -5.01
CA MET A 126 13.51 13.84 -6.36
C MET A 126 13.17 15.34 -6.38
N TYR A 127 12.42 15.84 -5.39
CA TYR A 127 11.84 17.19 -5.39
C TYR A 127 12.24 17.98 -4.14
N THR A 128 13.54 18.14 -3.93
CA THR A 128 14.15 18.76 -2.73
C THR A 128 13.62 20.16 -2.40
N THR A 129 13.27 20.98 -3.40
CA THR A 129 12.78 22.35 -3.24
C THR A 129 11.26 22.45 -3.09
N GLN A 130 10.51 21.36 -3.38
CA GLN A 130 9.04 21.34 -3.37
C GLN A 130 8.49 20.08 -2.71
N LYS A 131 9.17 19.56 -1.68
CA LYS A 131 8.87 18.29 -1.03
C LYS A 131 7.40 18.16 -0.62
N THR A 132 6.90 19.08 0.20
CA THR A 132 5.53 19.06 0.71
C THR A 132 4.49 19.09 -0.42
N LYS A 133 4.69 19.95 -1.42
CA LYS A 133 3.79 20.04 -2.58
C LYS A 133 3.74 18.72 -3.36
N MET A 134 4.90 18.10 -3.59
CA MET A 134 4.96 16.88 -4.38
C MET A 134 4.52 15.65 -3.59
N LEU A 135 4.76 15.59 -2.28
CA LEU A 135 4.19 14.57 -1.40
C LEU A 135 2.65 14.67 -1.36
N ASN A 136 2.08 15.87 -1.18
CA ASN A 136 0.64 16.04 -1.20
C ASN A 136 0.04 15.63 -2.55
N ARG A 137 0.72 15.98 -3.67
CA ARG A 137 0.31 15.55 -5.01
C ARG A 137 0.42 14.03 -5.21
N PHE A 138 1.38 13.38 -4.59
CA PHE A 138 1.51 11.94 -4.57
C PHE A 138 0.40 11.29 -3.74
N HIS A 139 0.21 11.73 -2.49
CA HIS A 139 -0.80 11.17 -1.58
C HIS A 139 -2.26 11.42 -2.01
N MET A 140 -2.52 12.42 -2.86
CA MET A 140 -3.84 12.62 -3.47
C MET A 140 -4.33 11.38 -4.26
N TRP A 141 -3.41 10.54 -4.74
CA TRP A 141 -3.76 9.32 -5.46
C TRP A 141 -4.23 8.18 -4.55
N PHE A 142 -4.04 8.28 -3.23
CA PHE A 142 -4.61 7.30 -2.30
C PHE A 142 -6.15 7.41 -2.26
N PRO A 143 -6.78 8.55 -1.89
CA PRO A 143 -8.24 8.69 -2.00
C PRO A 143 -8.74 8.51 -3.44
N GLY A 144 -7.97 8.95 -4.46
CA GLY A 144 -8.27 8.68 -5.85
C GLY A 144 -8.35 7.18 -6.17
N GLY A 145 -7.43 6.41 -5.66
CA GLY A 145 -7.41 4.94 -5.81
C GLY A 145 -8.54 4.24 -5.07
N LEU A 146 -8.96 4.76 -3.89
CA LEU A 146 -10.16 4.26 -3.18
C LEU A 146 -11.42 4.45 -4.04
N VAL A 147 -11.59 5.63 -4.65
CA VAL A 147 -12.72 5.90 -5.55
C VAL A 147 -12.67 5.00 -6.78
N ILE A 148 -11.51 4.86 -7.42
CA ILE A 148 -11.33 3.98 -8.59
C ILE A 148 -11.68 2.53 -8.21
N GLY A 149 -11.13 2.02 -7.11
CA GLY A 149 -11.38 0.66 -6.63
C GLY A 149 -12.84 0.41 -6.27
N GLY A 150 -13.48 1.38 -5.61
CA GLY A 150 -14.90 1.31 -5.27
C GLY A 150 -15.79 1.28 -6.50
N LEU A 151 -15.53 2.14 -7.50
CA LEU A 151 -16.26 2.15 -8.77
C LEU A 151 -16.06 0.85 -9.56
N VAL A 152 -14.82 0.35 -9.63
CA VAL A 152 -14.52 -0.94 -10.28
C VAL A 152 -15.32 -2.07 -9.60
N SER A 153 -15.28 -2.15 -8.26
CA SER A 153 -16.04 -3.15 -7.51
C SER A 153 -17.55 -3.02 -7.78
N TYR A 154 -18.09 -1.82 -7.67
CA TYR A 154 -19.52 -1.55 -7.91
C TYR A 154 -19.98 -1.99 -9.31
N PHE A 155 -19.30 -1.55 -10.37
CA PHE A 155 -19.73 -1.90 -11.74
C PHE A 155 -19.57 -3.38 -12.04
N LEU A 156 -18.53 -4.04 -11.54
CA LEU A 156 -18.34 -5.47 -11.73
C LEU A 156 -19.40 -6.28 -10.97
N GLN A 157 -19.77 -5.87 -9.77
CA GLN A 157 -20.87 -6.51 -9.00
C GLN A 157 -22.22 -6.35 -9.73
N GLN A 158 -22.52 -5.15 -10.23
CA GLN A 158 -23.74 -4.91 -11.02
C GLN A 158 -23.78 -5.75 -12.30
N ALA A 159 -22.64 -6.07 -12.88
CA ALA A 159 -22.53 -6.97 -14.02
C ALA A 159 -22.55 -8.46 -13.65
N GLY A 160 -22.73 -8.81 -12.36
CA GLY A 160 -22.71 -10.20 -11.88
C GLY A 160 -21.32 -10.86 -11.95
N ILE A 161 -20.27 -10.06 -11.99
CA ILE A 161 -18.87 -10.55 -12.13
C ILE A 161 -18.31 -10.80 -10.72
N GLY A 162 -17.89 -12.05 -10.47
CA GLY A 162 -17.44 -12.50 -9.17
C GLY A 162 -16.14 -11.81 -8.67
N TRP A 163 -15.88 -11.96 -7.40
CA TRP A 163 -14.79 -11.31 -6.66
C TRP A 163 -13.38 -11.61 -7.23
N GLN A 164 -13.16 -12.78 -7.84
CA GLN A 164 -11.86 -13.13 -8.42
C GLN A 164 -11.44 -12.14 -9.51
N VAL A 165 -12.39 -11.78 -10.39
CA VAL A 165 -12.13 -10.82 -11.47
C VAL A 165 -11.93 -9.42 -10.90
N GLN A 166 -12.68 -9.05 -9.85
CA GLN A 166 -12.48 -7.78 -9.17
C GLN A 166 -11.05 -7.66 -8.63
N ILE A 167 -10.53 -8.70 -7.96
CA ILE A 167 -9.13 -8.77 -7.51
C ILE A 167 -8.17 -8.75 -8.71
N ALA A 168 -8.47 -9.48 -9.80
CA ALA A 168 -7.61 -9.54 -10.97
C ALA A 168 -7.43 -8.18 -11.67
N THR A 169 -8.42 -7.27 -11.57
CA THR A 169 -8.28 -5.91 -12.13
C THR A 169 -7.09 -5.16 -11.56
N MET A 170 -6.70 -5.43 -10.31
CA MET A 170 -5.56 -4.79 -9.67
C MET A 170 -4.21 -5.26 -10.22
N LEU A 171 -4.15 -6.43 -10.87
CA LEU A 171 -2.93 -6.90 -11.53
C LEU A 171 -2.49 -5.97 -12.65
N VAL A 172 -3.43 -5.34 -13.36
CA VAL A 172 -3.12 -4.43 -14.47
C VAL A 172 -2.29 -3.23 -13.99
N PRO A 173 -2.76 -2.38 -13.07
CA PRO A 173 -1.94 -1.27 -12.58
C PRO A 173 -0.71 -1.76 -11.79
N ALA A 174 -0.75 -2.94 -11.14
CA ALA A 174 0.42 -3.52 -10.49
C ALA A 174 1.54 -3.85 -11.49
N VAL A 175 1.22 -4.48 -12.61
CA VAL A 175 2.19 -4.74 -13.68
C VAL A 175 2.69 -3.44 -14.30
N ILE A 176 1.82 -2.44 -14.51
CA ILE A 176 2.21 -1.15 -15.08
C ILE A 176 3.26 -0.47 -14.19
N TYR A 177 3.03 -0.33 -12.88
CA TYR A 177 4.02 0.31 -12.01
C TYR A 177 5.32 -0.51 -11.94
N GLY A 178 5.22 -1.84 -11.91
CA GLY A 178 6.39 -2.73 -11.92
C GLY A 178 7.26 -2.49 -13.16
N VAL A 179 6.66 -2.49 -14.36
CA VAL A 179 7.35 -2.21 -15.63
C VAL A 179 7.91 -0.78 -15.66
N MET A 180 7.19 0.20 -15.10
CA MET A 180 7.66 1.58 -15.04
C MET A 180 8.90 1.76 -14.14
N PHE A 181 9.04 0.97 -13.08
CA PHE A 181 10.24 0.99 -12.23
C PHE A 181 11.42 0.19 -12.82
N LEU A 182 11.17 -0.75 -13.72
CA LEU A 182 12.24 -1.56 -14.33
C LEU A 182 13.29 -0.71 -15.04
N GLY A 183 14.55 -1.01 -14.77
CA GLY A 183 15.70 -0.36 -15.40
C GLY A 183 15.92 1.10 -14.99
N GLN A 184 15.14 1.63 -14.02
CA GLN A 184 15.30 3.00 -13.57
C GLN A 184 16.46 3.14 -12.58
N LYS A 185 17.08 4.32 -12.60
CA LYS A 185 18.06 4.73 -11.60
C LYS A 185 17.35 5.52 -10.52
N PHE A 186 17.63 5.18 -9.26
CA PHE A 186 17.02 5.81 -8.10
C PHE A 186 18.00 6.74 -7.40
N PRO A 187 17.53 7.86 -6.84
CA PRO A 187 18.36 8.71 -5.98
C PRO A 187 18.68 7.98 -4.67
N GLN A 188 19.67 8.47 -3.94
CA GLN A 188 19.84 8.09 -2.54
C GLN A 188 18.75 8.72 -1.68
N THR A 189 18.42 8.08 -0.54
CA THR A 189 17.54 8.69 0.46
C THR A 189 18.21 9.94 1.03
N GLU A 190 17.41 10.91 1.48
CA GLU A 190 17.96 12.14 2.07
C GLU A 190 18.83 11.86 3.29
N ARG A 191 18.48 10.85 4.06
CA ARG A 191 19.26 10.41 5.21
C ARG A 191 20.66 9.98 4.80
N VAL A 192 20.77 9.11 3.79
CA VAL A 192 22.07 8.63 3.28
C VAL A 192 22.87 9.79 2.68
N ALA A 193 22.20 10.66 1.93
CA ALA A 193 22.82 11.83 1.31
C ALA A 193 23.33 12.86 2.34
N SER A 194 22.66 13.01 3.49
CA SER A 194 23.06 13.92 4.58
C SER A 194 23.96 13.27 5.63
N GLY A 195 24.27 11.98 5.52
CA GLY A 195 25.19 11.28 6.42
C GLY A 195 24.66 11.09 7.84
N VAL A 196 23.33 11.17 8.07
CA VAL A 196 22.73 11.00 9.39
C VAL A 196 22.88 9.54 9.86
N SER A 197 23.45 9.37 11.04
CA SER A 197 23.73 8.05 11.63
C SER A 197 22.45 7.34 12.15
N ASN A 198 22.51 6.01 12.31
CA ASN A 198 21.41 5.25 12.92
C ASN A 198 21.14 5.66 14.37
N ALA A 199 22.19 6.04 15.12
CA ALA A 199 22.05 6.49 16.51
C ALA A 199 21.28 7.81 16.60
N GLU A 200 21.54 8.78 15.73
CA GLU A 200 20.81 10.04 15.66
C GLU A 200 19.34 9.83 15.28
N MET A 201 19.05 8.95 14.33
CA MET A 201 17.69 8.58 14.00
C MET A 201 16.95 7.96 15.18
N LEU A 202 17.57 6.99 15.86
CA LEU A 202 16.94 6.35 17.01
C LEU A 202 16.69 7.34 18.16
N LYS A 203 17.60 8.31 18.34
CA LYS A 203 17.42 9.41 19.29
C LYS A 203 16.23 10.31 18.91
N ALA A 204 16.10 10.65 17.61
CA ALA A 204 14.97 11.43 17.12
C ALA A 204 13.63 10.71 17.32
N CYS A 205 13.57 9.39 17.11
CA CYS A 205 12.37 8.57 17.32
C CYS A 205 11.91 8.55 18.80
N ARG A 206 12.77 8.89 19.75
CA ARG A 206 12.44 8.98 21.19
C ARG A 206 11.97 10.37 21.63
N SER A 207 11.93 11.36 20.73
CA SER A 207 11.44 12.70 21.09
C SER A 207 9.94 12.67 21.37
N GLY A 208 9.50 13.40 22.39
CA GLY A 208 8.08 13.47 22.77
C GLY A 208 7.18 13.96 21.65
N LEU A 209 7.65 14.93 20.84
CA LEU A 209 6.93 15.42 19.67
C LEU A 209 6.74 14.31 18.62
N TYR A 210 7.77 13.52 18.34
CA TYR A 210 7.69 12.41 17.38
C TYR A 210 6.68 11.33 17.84
N LEU A 211 6.74 10.98 19.13
CA LEU A 211 5.80 10.01 19.72
C LEU A 211 4.36 10.52 19.68
N LEU A 212 4.13 11.82 19.97
CA LEU A 212 2.83 12.44 19.85
C LEU A 212 2.32 12.41 18.40
N MET A 213 3.16 12.73 17.43
CA MET A 213 2.79 12.67 16.01
C MET A 213 2.42 11.24 15.58
N ILE A 214 3.18 10.23 16.00
CA ILE A 214 2.83 8.81 15.71
C ILE A 214 1.49 8.44 16.33
N PHE A 215 1.24 8.86 17.58
CA PHE A 215 -0.03 8.60 18.25
C PHE A 215 -1.22 9.27 17.52
N CYS A 216 -1.08 10.52 17.11
CA CYS A 216 -2.10 11.20 16.32
C CYS A 216 -2.34 10.51 14.96
N MET A 217 -1.28 10.10 14.27
CA MET A 217 -1.38 9.34 13.01
C MET A 217 -2.07 7.99 13.22
N PHE A 218 -1.76 7.29 14.30
CA PHE A 218 -2.43 6.03 14.65
C PHE A 218 -3.93 6.22 14.83
N LEU A 219 -4.36 7.22 15.60
CA LEU A 219 -5.77 7.53 15.80
C LEU A 219 -6.48 7.89 14.50
N SER A 220 -5.86 8.73 13.66
CA SER A 220 -6.41 9.14 12.37
C SER A 220 -6.55 7.95 11.43
N ALA A 221 -5.50 7.15 11.27
CA ALA A 221 -5.53 5.97 10.40
C ALA A 221 -6.54 4.92 10.87
N THR A 222 -6.68 4.71 12.19
CA THR A 222 -7.67 3.76 12.75
C THR A 222 -9.09 4.21 12.44
N THR A 223 -9.38 5.50 12.57
CA THR A 223 -10.71 6.06 12.29
C THR A 223 -11.05 5.97 10.80
N GLU A 224 -10.10 6.30 9.94
CA GLU A 224 -10.30 6.30 8.48
C GLU A 224 -10.40 4.87 7.93
N LEU A 225 -9.37 4.06 8.13
CA LEU A 225 -9.24 2.76 7.49
C LEU A 225 -10.11 1.68 8.18
N GLY A 226 -10.25 1.73 9.51
CA GLY A 226 -11.08 0.80 10.25
C GLY A 226 -12.53 0.89 9.84
N THR A 227 -13.07 2.10 9.78
CA THR A 227 -14.45 2.34 9.31
C THR A 227 -14.62 1.94 7.85
N ASN A 228 -13.67 2.30 6.99
CA ASN A 228 -13.75 2.05 5.54
C ASN A 228 -13.82 0.54 5.21
N GLN A 229 -13.15 -0.33 5.97
CA GLN A 229 -13.18 -1.78 5.73
C GLN A 229 -14.54 -2.42 5.99
N TRP A 230 -15.35 -1.85 6.87
CA TRP A 230 -16.64 -2.41 7.27
C TRP A 230 -17.84 -1.64 6.74
N ILE A 231 -17.62 -0.47 6.11
CA ILE A 231 -18.73 0.43 5.72
C ILE A 231 -19.72 -0.25 4.77
N ALA A 232 -19.24 -1.00 3.77
CA ALA A 232 -20.10 -1.70 2.83
C ALA A 232 -21.00 -2.71 3.55
N LYS A 233 -20.43 -3.53 4.45
CA LYS A 233 -21.16 -4.53 5.21
C LYS A 233 -22.11 -3.90 6.24
N ILE A 234 -21.74 -2.80 6.87
CA ILE A 234 -22.63 -2.05 7.79
C ILE A 234 -23.83 -1.51 7.02
N MET A 235 -23.62 -0.90 5.86
CA MET A 235 -24.69 -0.36 5.03
C MET A 235 -25.63 -1.45 4.53
N GLU A 236 -25.12 -2.62 4.11
CA GLU A 236 -25.89 -3.77 3.67
C GLU A 236 -26.83 -4.31 4.76
N ASN A 237 -26.41 -4.26 6.03
CA ASN A 237 -27.20 -4.72 7.18
C ASN A 237 -28.21 -3.68 7.69
N THR A 238 -28.15 -2.43 7.22
CA THR A 238 -29.01 -1.32 7.69
C THR A 238 -30.06 -0.88 6.67
N THR A 239 -29.99 -1.38 5.45
CA THR A 239 -30.98 -1.19 4.37
C THR A 239 -31.83 -2.41 4.15
#